data_91819820d945b2d032c8c91fe197669b
#
_entry.id   91819820d945b2d032c8c91fe197669b
#
_cell.length_a   1.000
_cell.length_b   1.000
_cell.length_c   1.000
_cell.angle_alpha   90.00
_cell.angle_beta   90.00
_cell.angle_gamma   90.00
#
_symmetry.space_group_name_H-M   'P 1'
#
loop_
_entity.id
_entity.type
_entity.pdbx_description
1 polymer ?
#
loop_
_entity_poly.entity_id
_entity_poly.type
_entity_poly.pdbx_seq_one_letter_code
_entity_poly.pdbx_strand_id
1 'polypeptide(L)'
;MKQIKRVLKILAAGLLLGILAICLVYLLPCGSLQKHASESLKNAGQEKLHPKILKTEGENPFLLEGYKGSSLDNYTDTLMITQAVYQSEEPFYKAAMLSERKNNGKDQPIESLREYLENLQSGEVVSYSRYWHGYLVVLKPLLAVMDYGKIRMLNLAAFLLIQVLLLIGFLKRKL
;
A
#
# COMPACT_ATOMS: atom_id res chain seq x y z
N MET A 1 26.75 -16.97 -24.37
CA MET A 1 26.45 -17.84 -23.20
C MET A 1 26.78 -17.20 -21.85
N LYS A 2 27.95 -16.57 -21.60
CA LYS A 2 28.29 -15.94 -20.28
C LYS A 2 27.29 -14.83 -19.87
N GLN A 3 26.86 -13.97 -20.78
CA GLN A 3 25.92 -12.90 -20.52
C GLN A 3 24.53 -13.43 -20.10
N ILE A 4 24.01 -14.44 -20.80
CA ILE A 4 22.72 -15.05 -20.48
C ILE A 4 22.75 -15.63 -19.06
N LYS A 5 23.82 -16.38 -18.71
CA LYS A 5 23.98 -16.90 -17.34
C LYS A 5 24.02 -15.81 -16.28
N ARG A 6 24.64 -14.65 -16.57
CA ARG A 6 24.67 -13.50 -15.66
C ARG A 6 23.28 -12.90 -15.47
N VAL A 7 22.54 -12.70 -16.55
CA VAL A 7 21.15 -12.19 -16.50
C VAL A 7 20.27 -13.14 -15.69
N LEU A 8 20.31 -14.45 -15.97
CA LEU A 8 19.54 -15.44 -15.23
C LEU A 8 19.87 -15.45 -13.72
N LYS A 9 21.15 -15.31 -13.36
CA LYS A 9 21.54 -15.19 -11.95
C LYS A 9 20.96 -13.94 -11.27
N ILE A 10 20.98 -12.80 -11.96
CA ILE A 10 20.41 -11.54 -11.43
C ILE A 10 18.90 -11.68 -11.25
N LEU A 11 18.19 -12.24 -12.23
CA LEU A 11 16.76 -12.48 -12.14
C LEU A 11 16.40 -13.44 -10.99
N ALA A 12 17.13 -14.55 -10.88
CA ALA A 12 16.91 -15.52 -9.80
C ALA A 12 17.19 -14.90 -8.42
N ALA A 13 18.27 -14.14 -8.28
CA ALA A 13 18.58 -13.43 -7.02
C ALA A 13 17.50 -12.39 -6.69
N GLY A 14 17.03 -11.61 -7.67
CA GLY A 14 15.95 -10.64 -7.49
C GLY A 14 14.64 -11.29 -7.05
N LEU A 15 14.27 -12.43 -7.66
CA LEU A 15 13.09 -13.19 -7.28
C LEU A 15 13.21 -13.72 -5.84
N LEU A 16 14.34 -14.34 -5.49
CA LEU A 16 14.57 -14.86 -4.14
C LEU A 16 14.54 -13.76 -3.09
N LEU A 17 15.18 -12.62 -3.35
CA LEU A 17 15.14 -11.45 -2.47
C LEU A 17 13.72 -10.90 -2.31
N GLY A 18 12.93 -10.84 -3.40
CA GLY A 18 11.54 -10.41 -3.34
C GLY A 18 10.66 -11.34 -2.50
N ILE A 19 10.81 -12.66 -2.66
CA ILE A 19 10.09 -13.65 -1.84
C ILE A 19 10.51 -13.53 -0.37
N LEU A 20 11.80 -13.43 -0.10
CA LEU A 20 12.31 -13.28 1.26
C LEU A 20 11.77 -11.99 1.90
N ALA A 21 11.82 -10.87 1.19
CA ALA A 21 11.34 -9.58 1.69
C ALA A 21 9.84 -9.64 2.03
N ILE A 22 9.00 -10.20 1.14
CA ILE A 22 7.57 -10.32 1.42
C ILE A 22 7.30 -11.23 2.62
N CYS A 23 8.02 -12.34 2.78
CA CYS A 23 7.88 -13.21 3.94
C CYS A 23 8.30 -12.51 5.24
N LEU A 24 9.40 -11.77 5.23
CA LEU A 24 9.90 -11.07 6.42
C LEU A 24 8.92 -10.02 6.96
N VAL A 25 8.23 -9.29 6.10
CA VAL A 25 7.27 -8.26 6.56
C VAL A 25 6.00 -8.86 7.19
N TYR A 26 5.72 -10.14 6.98
CA TYR A 26 4.66 -10.87 7.68
C TYR A 26 5.03 -11.32 9.11
N LEU A 27 6.28 -11.13 9.51
CA LEU A 27 6.72 -11.30 10.91
C LEU A 27 6.49 -10.04 11.75
N LEU A 28 6.11 -8.91 11.13
CA LEU A 28 5.83 -7.68 11.86
C LEU A 28 4.60 -7.82 12.76
N PRO A 29 4.61 -7.22 13.96
CA PRO A 29 3.52 -7.31 14.91
C PRO A 29 2.25 -6.64 14.37
N CYS A 30 1.18 -7.41 14.13
CA CYS A 30 -0.08 -6.90 13.58
C CYS A 30 -0.72 -5.82 14.46
N GLY A 31 -0.56 -5.87 15.78
CA GLY A 31 -1.13 -4.86 16.68
C GLY A 31 -0.67 -3.43 16.38
N SER A 32 0.61 -3.22 16.04
CA SER A 32 1.11 -1.90 15.64
C SER A 32 0.50 -1.45 14.31
N LEU A 33 0.37 -2.36 13.34
CA LEU A 33 -0.24 -2.09 12.05
C LEU A 33 -1.71 -1.69 12.20
N GLN A 34 -2.46 -2.46 13.00
CA GLN A 34 -3.88 -2.21 13.29
C GLN A 34 -4.10 -0.88 14.02
N LYS A 35 -3.22 -0.55 14.99
CA LYS A 35 -3.25 0.74 15.69
C LYS A 35 -3.12 1.90 14.74
N HIS A 36 -2.08 1.93 13.90
CA HIS A 36 -1.85 3.04 12.98
C HIS A 36 -2.87 3.10 11.83
N ALA A 37 -3.42 1.95 11.40
CA ALA A 37 -4.56 1.93 10.48
C ALA A 37 -5.82 2.53 11.12
N SER A 38 -6.10 2.22 12.38
CA SER A 38 -7.21 2.83 13.13
C SER A 38 -7.03 4.35 13.28
N GLU A 39 -5.82 4.82 13.58
CA GLU A 39 -5.48 6.24 13.59
C GLU A 39 -5.70 6.89 12.22
N SER A 40 -5.35 6.20 11.12
CA SER A 40 -5.60 6.66 9.75
C SER A 40 -7.08 6.87 9.47
N LEU A 41 -7.94 5.95 9.91
CA LEU A 41 -9.40 6.07 9.75
C LEU A 41 -9.99 7.21 10.58
N LYS A 42 -9.48 7.46 11.78
CA LYS A 42 -9.92 8.58 12.63
C LYS A 42 -9.57 9.93 12.00
N ASN A 43 -8.39 10.03 11.42
CA ASN A 43 -7.90 11.27 10.80
C ASN A 43 -8.55 11.57 9.44
N ALA A 44 -9.05 10.56 8.75
CA ALA A 44 -9.57 10.67 7.39
C ALA A 44 -11.08 10.97 7.30
N GLY A 45 -11.83 10.86 8.39
CA GLY A 45 -13.29 11.01 8.40
C GLY A 45 -14.04 9.70 8.07
N GLN A 46 -15.38 9.78 8.04
CA GLN A 46 -16.21 8.55 8.06
C GLN A 46 -16.22 7.76 6.76
N GLU A 47 -16.07 8.40 5.62
CA GLU A 47 -16.33 7.75 4.31
C GLU A 47 -15.07 7.51 3.46
N LYS A 48 -13.96 8.18 3.73
CA LYS A 48 -12.78 8.18 2.86
C LYS A 48 -11.49 8.19 3.66
N LEU A 49 -10.53 7.43 3.19
CA LEU A 49 -9.19 7.37 3.77
C LEU A 49 -8.40 8.68 3.55
N HIS A 50 -8.75 9.42 2.50
CA HIS A 50 -8.15 10.70 2.16
C HIS A 50 -9.16 11.83 2.36
N PRO A 51 -8.75 12.96 2.96
CA PRO A 51 -9.58 14.16 2.91
C PRO A 51 -9.88 14.49 1.44
N LYS A 52 -11.06 15.05 1.17
CA LYS A 52 -11.40 15.60 -0.14
C LYS A 52 -10.53 16.84 -0.42
N ILE A 53 -9.26 16.62 -0.72
CA ILE A 53 -8.36 17.69 -1.18
C ILE A 53 -8.78 18.15 -2.58
N LEU A 54 -9.39 17.23 -3.35
CA LEU A 54 -9.84 17.48 -4.70
C LEU A 54 -11.33 17.15 -4.77
N LYS A 55 -12.16 18.14 -5.00
CA LYS A 55 -13.56 17.93 -5.33
C LYS A 55 -13.62 17.17 -6.66
N THR A 56 -14.24 16.01 -6.66
CA THR A 56 -14.25 15.12 -7.82
C THR A 56 -15.27 15.48 -8.89
N GLU A 57 -16.03 16.55 -8.71
CA GLU A 57 -17.08 16.99 -9.62
C GLU A 57 -16.83 18.45 -10.01
N GLY A 58 -16.24 18.64 -11.19
CA GLY A 58 -16.28 19.90 -11.95
C GLY A 58 -15.62 21.15 -11.35
N GLU A 59 -15.24 21.14 -10.08
CA GLU A 59 -14.82 22.33 -9.36
C GLU A 59 -13.30 22.37 -9.02
N ASN A 60 -12.53 21.42 -9.53
CA ASN A 60 -11.10 21.42 -9.23
C ASN A 60 -10.27 21.96 -10.38
N PRO A 61 -9.65 23.16 -10.23
CA PRO A 61 -8.85 23.78 -11.29
C PRO A 61 -7.58 22.97 -11.64
N PHE A 62 -7.20 21.99 -10.82
CA PHE A 62 -6.01 21.15 -11.03
C PHE A 62 -6.32 19.80 -11.70
N LEU A 63 -7.60 19.48 -11.90
CA LEU A 63 -8.02 18.30 -12.64
C LEU A 63 -8.40 18.70 -14.05
N LEU A 64 -7.75 18.09 -15.03
CA LEU A 64 -8.23 18.16 -16.41
C LEU A 64 -9.60 17.48 -16.45
N GLU A 65 -10.60 18.16 -16.97
CA GLU A 65 -11.96 17.68 -17.10
C GLU A 65 -11.96 16.30 -17.78
N GLY A 66 -12.60 15.30 -17.15
CA GLY A 66 -12.63 13.94 -17.63
C GLY A 66 -11.43 13.05 -17.24
N TYR A 67 -10.40 13.55 -16.56
CA TYR A 67 -9.23 12.76 -16.18
C TYR A 67 -9.39 12.11 -14.80
N LYS A 68 -10.01 10.94 -14.76
CA LYS A 68 -10.22 10.17 -13.51
C LYS A 68 -8.90 9.69 -12.86
N GLY A 69 -7.83 9.53 -13.64
CA GLY A 69 -6.53 9.06 -13.15
C GLY A 69 -5.79 10.02 -12.23
N SER A 70 -6.22 11.29 -12.13
CA SER A 70 -5.66 12.28 -11.19
C SER A 70 -6.35 12.31 -9.83
N SER A 71 -7.45 11.57 -9.66
CA SER A 71 -8.15 11.45 -8.37
C SER A 71 -7.42 10.46 -7.44
N LEU A 72 -7.52 10.71 -6.12
CA LEU A 72 -7.00 9.80 -5.12
C LEU A 72 -7.86 8.54 -5.07
N ASP A 73 -7.22 7.38 -5.21
CA ASP A 73 -7.89 6.09 -5.18
C ASP A 73 -8.07 5.59 -3.74
N ASN A 74 -9.20 5.99 -3.13
CA ASN A 74 -9.57 5.53 -1.79
C ASN A 74 -9.87 4.03 -1.74
N TYR A 75 -10.39 3.45 -2.82
CA TYR A 75 -10.76 2.04 -2.89
C TYR A 75 -9.53 1.15 -2.81
N THR A 76 -8.58 1.34 -3.73
CA THR A 76 -7.34 0.54 -3.77
C THR A 76 -6.48 0.75 -2.53
N ASP A 77 -6.32 1.99 -2.07
CA ASP A 77 -5.54 2.29 -0.87
C ASP A 77 -6.13 1.61 0.38
N THR A 78 -7.46 1.58 0.50
CA THR A 78 -8.14 0.87 1.61
C THR A 78 -7.93 -0.64 1.52
N LEU A 79 -8.01 -1.24 0.33
CA LEU A 79 -7.72 -2.66 0.14
C LEU A 79 -6.28 -3.00 0.53
N MET A 80 -5.31 -2.16 0.14
CA MET A 80 -3.89 -2.33 0.50
C MET A 80 -3.70 -2.32 2.02
N ILE A 81 -4.35 -1.39 2.73
CA ILE A 81 -4.29 -1.33 4.20
C ILE A 81 -4.97 -2.54 4.81
N THR A 82 -6.15 -2.96 4.32
CA THR A 82 -6.86 -4.13 4.84
C THR A 82 -5.99 -5.39 4.76
N GLN A 83 -5.27 -5.58 3.64
CA GLN A 83 -4.31 -6.68 3.51
C GLN A 83 -3.09 -6.52 4.44
N ALA A 84 -2.60 -5.29 4.61
CA ALA A 84 -1.44 -5.03 5.47
C ALA A 84 -1.72 -5.33 6.94
N VAL A 85 -2.93 -5.05 7.44
CA VAL A 85 -3.29 -5.20 8.86
C VAL A 85 -3.89 -6.55 9.21
N TYR A 86 -4.26 -7.37 8.21
CA TYR A 86 -4.86 -8.66 8.44
C TYR A 86 -3.88 -9.60 9.14
N GLN A 87 -4.33 -10.20 10.23
CA GLN A 87 -3.61 -11.22 10.96
C GLN A 87 -4.10 -12.60 10.49
N SER A 88 -3.30 -13.26 9.65
CA SER A 88 -3.58 -14.61 9.20
C SER A 88 -3.28 -15.62 10.31
N GLU A 89 -4.07 -16.70 10.37
CA GLU A 89 -3.80 -17.87 11.22
C GLU A 89 -2.73 -18.79 10.60
N GLU A 90 -2.39 -18.56 9.34
CA GLU A 90 -1.42 -19.33 8.60
C GLU A 90 0.02 -18.95 8.96
N PRO A 91 0.99 -19.87 8.79
CA PRO A 91 2.40 -19.54 8.91
C PRO A 91 2.81 -18.35 8.02
N PHE A 92 3.73 -17.51 8.48
CA PHE A 92 4.10 -16.25 7.83
C PHE A 92 4.40 -16.37 6.34
N TYR A 93 5.06 -17.44 5.91
CA TYR A 93 5.40 -17.68 4.50
C TYR A 93 4.16 -17.99 3.65
N LYS A 94 3.18 -18.71 4.23
CA LYS A 94 1.92 -19.02 3.55
C LYS A 94 1.01 -17.79 3.52
N ALA A 95 0.89 -17.09 4.63
CA ALA A 95 0.17 -15.83 4.73
C ALA A 95 0.67 -14.80 3.70
N ALA A 96 2.00 -14.70 3.51
CA ALA A 96 2.62 -13.84 2.51
C ALA A 96 2.22 -14.19 1.07
N MET A 97 2.01 -15.47 0.77
CA MET A 97 1.60 -15.94 -0.57
C MET A 97 0.09 -15.79 -0.80
N LEU A 98 -0.73 -15.98 0.22
CA LEU A 98 -2.18 -15.92 0.10
C LEU A 98 -2.70 -14.48 0.04
N SER A 99 -2.00 -13.52 0.64
CA SER A 99 -2.39 -12.09 0.70
C SER A 99 -3.84 -11.93 1.13
N GLU A 100 -4.19 -12.57 2.25
CA GLU A 100 -5.54 -12.60 2.78
C GLU A 100 -5.97 -11.24 3.36
N ARG A 101 -7.27 -11.03 3.39
CA ARG A 101 -7.92 -9.90 4.06
C ARG A 101 -9.32 -10.28 4.52
N LYS A 102 -9.88 -9.51 5.42
CA LYS A 102 -11.32 -9.61 5.75
C LYS A 102 -12.16 -8.82 4.77
N ASN A 103 -13.35 -9.36 4.46
CA ASN A 103 -14.38 -8.74 3.65
C ASN A 103 -15.74 -8.99 4.28
N ASN A 104 -16.55 -7.97 4.43
CA ASN A 104 -17.90 -8.05 4.99
C ASN A 104 -19.00 -8.06 3.92
N GLY A 105 -18.62 -8.21 2.63
CA GLY A 105 -19.58 -8.22 1.52
C GLY A 105 -20.15 -6.85 1.11
N LYS A 106 -19.69 -5.75 1.76
CA LYS A 106 -20.10 -4.39 1.39
C LYS A 106 -19.33 -3.87 0.19
N ASP A 107 -19.94 -2.95 -0.56
CA ASP A 107 -19.33 -2.36 -1.75
C ASP A 107 -18.09 -1.50 -1.45
N GLN A 108 -18.02 -0.94 -0.23
CA GLN A 108 -16.93 -0.04 0.17
C GLN A 108 -15.92 -0.76 1.06
N PRO A 109 -14.66 -0.93 0.61
CA PRO A 109 -13.62 -1.60 1.40
C PRO A 109 -13.33 -0.92 2.74
N ILE A 110 -13.57 0.38 2.85
CA ILE A 110 -13.35 1.13 4.09
C ILE A 110 -14.26 0.66 5.24
N GLU A 111 -15.48 0.23 4.92
CA GLU A 111 -16.39 -0.33 5.91
C GLU A 111 -15.89 -1.68 6.43
N SER A 112 -15.41 -2.53 5.51
CA SER A 112 -14.79 -3.82 5.87
C SER A 112 -13.55 -3.62 6.75
N LEU A 113 -12.70 -2.63 6.43
CA LEU A 113 -11.54 -2.30 7.24
C LEU A 113 -11.93 -1.81 8.64
N ARG A 114 -12.95 -0.95 8.73
CA ARG A 114 -13.43 -0.41 10.01
C ARG A 114 -13.99 -1.51 10.89
N GLU A 115 -14.91 -2.32 10.35
CA GLU A 115 -15.49 -3.45 11.09
C GLU A 115 -14.43 -4.45 11.55
N TYR A 116 -13.43 -4.74 10.71
CA TYR A 116 -12.32 -5.61 11.08
C TYR A 116 -11.49 -5.01 12.23
N LEU A 117 -11.18 -3.71 12.20
CA LEU A 117 -10.39 -3.07 13.25
C LEU A 117 -11.16 -2.91 14.57
N GLU A 118 -12.51 -2.86 14.52
CA GLU A 118 -13.37 -2.87 15.71
C GLU A 118 -13.56 -4.29 16.28
N ASN A 119 -13.65 -5.28 15.40
CA ASN A 119 -13.77 -6.69 15.75
C ASN A 119 -12.97 -7.55 14.77
N LEU A 120 -11.82 -8.06 15.22
CA LEU A 120 -10.89 -8.83 14.40
C LEU A 120 -11.46 -10.14 13.84
N GLN A 121 -12.61 -10.60 14.35
CA GLN A 121 -13.34 -11.76 13.82
C GLN A 121 -14.37 -11.41 12.76
N SER A 122 -14.66 -10.12 12.55
CA SER A 122 -15.67 -9.66 11.60
C SER A 122 -15.27 -9.95 10.15
N GLY A 123 -16.28 -10.33 9.35
CA GLY A 123 -16.14 -10.58 7.91
C GLY A 123 -15.53 -11.94 7.55
N GLU A 124 -15.68 -12.29 6.29
CA GLU A 124 -15.12 -13.52 5.72
C GLU A 124 -13.66 -13.32 5.29
N VAL A 125 -12.86 -14.39 5.34
CA VAL A 125 -11.49 -14.38 4.84
C VAL A 125 -11.51 -14.52 3.33
N VAL A 126 -10.95 -13.55 2.63
CA VAL A 126 -10.81 -13.56 1.18
C VAL A 126 -9.33 -13.52 0.82
N SER A 127 -8.88 -14.51 0.06
CA SER A 127 -7.53 -14.55 -0.50
C SER A 127 -7.49 -13.82 -1.86
N TYR A 128 -6.45 -13.04 -2.08
CA TYR A 128 -6.22 -12.35 -3.35
C TYR A 128 -4.81 -12.62 -3.86
N SER A 129 -4.47 -13.89 -4.02
CA SER A 129 -3.16 -14.35 -4.44
C SER A 129 -2.85 -14.20 -5.94
N ARG A 130 -3.80 -13.65 -6.74
CA ARG A 130 -3.68 -13.52 -8.20
C ARG A 130 -2.50 -12.65 -8.63
N TYR A 131 -2.19 -11.60 -7.86
CA TYR A 131 -1.11 -10.66 -8.16
C TYR A 131 -0.07 -10.64 -7.05
N TRP A 132 1.16 -10.29 -7.42
CA TRP A 132 2.21 -10.10 -6.43
C TRP A 132 2.00 -8.79 -5.65
N HIS A 133 1.88 -8.91 -4.35
CA HIS A 133 1.62 -7.81 -3.43
C HIS A 133 2.91 -7.18 -2.87
N GLY A 134 3.90 -6.93 -3.75
CA GLY A 134 5.21 -6.39 -3.38
C GLY A 134 5.16 -5.03 -2.65
N TYR A 135 4.09 -4.26 -2.82
CA TYR A 135 3.90 -3.02 -2.07
C TYR A 135 3.86 -3.24 -0.54
N LEU A 136 3.46 -4.42 -0.08
CA LEU A 136 3.44 -4.78 1.34
C LEU A 136 4.84 -4.76 1.96
N VAL A 137 5.88 -4.99 1.16
CA VAL A 137 7.29 -4.92 1.61
C VAL A 137 7.63 -3.52 2.11
N VAL A 138 7.00 -2.49 1.57
CA VAL A 138 7.18 -1.09 1.98
C VAL A 138 6.07 -0.65 2.93
N LEU A 139 4.82 -0.99 2.62
CA LEU A 139 3.66 -0.52 3.38
C LEU A 139 3.65 -1.04 4.82
N LYS A 140 3.87 -2.36 5.04
CA LYS A 140 3.82 -2.94 6.39
C LYS A 140 4.86 -2.33 7.34
N PRO A 141 6.16 -2.20 7.00
CA PRO A 141 7.13 -1.55 7.87
C PRO A 141 6.79 -0.09 8.17
N LEU A 142 6.34 0.68 7.18
CA LEU A 142 5.96 2.07 7.39
C LEU A 142 4.71 2.18 8.28
N LEU A 143 3.70 1.35 8.03
CA LEU A 143 2.47 1.32 8.82
C LEU A 143 2.72 0.82 10.26
N ALA A 144 3.78 0.04 10.49
CA ALA A 144 4.18 -0.37 11.84
C ALA A 144 4.65 0.81 12.71
N VAL A 145 5.08 1.93 12.12
CA VAL A 145 5.66 3.09 12.83
C VAL A 145 4.86 4.39 12.68
N MET A 146 3.99 4.50 11.67
CA MET A 146 3.23 5.73 11.41
C MET A 146 1.89 5.45 10.72
N ASP A 147 0.95 6.39 10.85
CA ASP A 147 -0.34 6.33 10.15
C ASP A 147 -0.20 6.55 8.63
N TYR A 148 -1.23 6.15 7.87
CA TYR A 148 -1.20 6.18 6.42
C TYR A 148 -1.11 7.60 5.84
N GLY A 149 -1.66 8.60 6.52
CA GLY A 149 -1.52 10.01 6.12
C GLY A 149 -0.06 10.45 6.11
N LYS A 150 0.72 10.09 7.15
CA LYS A 150 2.16 10.37 7.21
C LYS A 150 2.94 9.59 6.16
N ILE A 151 2.58 8.33 5.88
CA ILE A 151 3.20 7.54 4.79
C ILE A 151 3.05 8.28 3.46
N ARG A 152 1.87 8.82 3.17
CA ARG A 152 1.63 9.59 1.95
C ARG A 152 2.44 10.88 1.89
N MET A 153 2.53 11.61 3.01
CA MET A 153 3.38 12.80 3.10
C MET A 153 4.86 12.47 2.85
N LEU A 154 5.35 11.36 3.43
CA LEU A 154 6.71 10.87 3.19
C LEU A 154 6.92 10.52 1.71
N ASN A 155 5.97 9.83 1.09
CA ASN A 155 6.04 9.47 -0.32
C ASN A 155 6.04 10.71 -1.22
N LEU A 156 5.22 11.71 -0.94
CA LEU A 156 5.22 12.98 -1.65
C LEU A 156 6.56 13.72 -1.50
N ALA A 157 7.10 13.79 -0.29
CA ALA A 157 8.39 14.43 -0.04
C ALA A 157 9.53 13.71 -0.79
N ALA A 158 9.55 12.38 -0.78
CA ALA A 158 10.52 11.58 -1.53
C ALA A 158 10.38 11.81 -3.05
N PHE A 159 9.16 11.84 -3.56
CA PHE A 159 8.89 12.13 -4.97
C PHE A 159 9.42 13.51 -5.37
N LEU A 160 9.10 14.56 -4.61
CA LEU A 160 9.59 15.92 -4.86
C LEU A 160 11.11 16.01 -4.81
N LEU A 161 11.73 15.34 -3.83
CA LEU A 161 13.19 15.27 -3.74
C LEU A 161 13.82 14.64 -5.00
N ILE A 162 13.26 13.52 -5.46
CA ILE A 162 13.74 12.87 -6.69
C ILE A 162 13.60 13.80 -7.90
N GLN A 163 12.48 14.53 -8.04
CA GLN A 163 12.28 15.51 -9.12
C GLN A 163 13.33 16.61 -9.09
N VAL A 164 13.62 17.17 -7.91
CA VAL A 164 14.67 18.19 -7.73
C VAL A 164 16.05 17.64 -8.11
N LEU A 165 16.39 16.44 -7.63
CA LEU A 165 17.68 15.81 -7.96
C LEU A 165 17.83 15.55 -9.46
N LEU A 166 16.76 15.09 -10.13
CA LEU A 166 16.74 14.91 -11.58
C LEU A 166 16.95 16.25 -12.30
N LEU A 167 16.22 17.30 -11.89
CA LEU A 167 16.39 18.63 -12.48
C LEU A 167 17.81 19.15 -12.35
N ILE A 168 18.40 19.05 -11.16
CA ILE A 168 19.82 19.42 -10.91
C ILE A 168 20.74 18.59 -11.81
N GLY A 169 20.48 17.29 -11.95
CA GLY A 169 21.25 16.40 -12.82
C GLY A 169 21.23 16.84 -14.29
N PHE A 170 20.04 17.20 -14.80
CA PHE A 170 19.89 17.74 -16.18
C PHE A 170 20.63 19.09 -16.35
N LEU A 171 20.43 20.02 -15.43
CA LEU A 171 21.08 21.34 -15.49
C LEU A 171 22.61 21.23 -15.47
N LYS A 172 23.18 20.35 -14.64
CA LYS A 172 24.63 20.12 -14.58
C LYS A 172 25.20 19.48 -15.85
N ARG A 173 24.43 18.66 -16.53
CA ARG A 173 24.86 17.99 -17.77
C ARG A 173 24.65 18.85 -19.02
N LYS A 174 24.06 20.04 -18.88
CA LYS A 174 23.71 20.94 -20.02
C LYS A 174 22.88 20.23 -21.12
N LEU A 175 22.02 19.29 -20.72
CA LEU A 175 21.06 18.61 -21.59
C LEU A 175 19.76 19.41 -21.63
#